data_1fe904e6ef14dc6aba94cf895ff13583
#
_entry.id   1fe904e6ef14dc6aba94cf895ff13583
#
_cell.length_a   1.000
_cell.length_b   1.000
_cell.length_c   1.000
_cell.angle_alpha   90.00
_cell.angle_beta   90.00
_cell.angle_gamma   90.00
#
_symmetry.space_group_name_H-M   'P 1'
#
loop_
_entity.id
_entity.type
_entity.pdbx_description
1 polymer ?
#
loop_
_entity_poly.entity_id
_entity_poly.type
_entity_poly.pdbx_seq_one_letter_code
_entity_poly.pdbx_strand_id
1 'polypeptide(L)'
;MFPLRDHNPSGRTPYVTWALIAVNVAVFLSYSQLFTDPAALNSFFARYALIPARLSAGDGYLTVLTSMFLHGGIMHLGGNMLFLWIFGDNMEDEMGHGGFLLFYLLSGIGAALAQFAAAPGSMVPMVGASGAIAGVMGGYLLLFPKARVDILFIFIVFFRIFPVPAWVMLGIWFGLQFFNGIGADLNAGGVAYWAHAGGFIAGLLLALPTFRRLGGIAFWNRTHGHPDHPAAQYRFSRSNVPVVRRRR
;
A
#
# COMPACT_ATOMS: atom_id res chain seq x y z
N MET A 1 -3.37 -15.40 0.28
CA MET A 1 -3.73 -14.59 1.46
C MET A 1 -4.08 -13.19 0.98
N PHE A 2 -5.32 -12.76 1.20
CA PHE A 2 -5.78 -11.43 0.79
C PHE A 2 -6.23 -10.66 2.04
N PRO A 3 -5.68 -9.47 2.32
CA PRO A 3 -6.21 -8.61 3.36
C PRO A 3 -7.58 -8.08 2.93
N LEU A 4 -8.53 -8.02 3.87
CA LEU A 4 -9.88 -7.54 3.60
C LEU A 4 -10.13 -6.17 4.23
N ARG A 5 -9.66 -5.98 5.44
CA ARG A 5 -9.75 -4.75 6.22
C ARG A 5 -8.79 -4.80 7.40
N ASP A 6 -8.49 -3.67 7.95
CA ASP A 6 -7.88 -3.58 9.27
C ASP A 6 -8.91 -3.24 10.37
N HIS A 7 -8.47 -3.29 11.61
CA HIS A 7 -9.25 -2.91 12.78
C HIS A 7 -8.70 -1.60 13.39
N ASN A 8 -8.40 -0.64 12.52
CA ASN A 8 -7.84 0.65 12.85
C ASN A 8 -8.66 1.77 12.17
N PRO A 9 -9.88 2.07 12.67
CA PRO A 9 -10.72 3.07 12.03
C PRO A 9 -10.06 4.45 12.08
N SER A 10 -9.98 5.13 10.94
CA SER A 10 -9.49 6.49 10.85
C SER A 10 -10.49 7.51 11.42
N GLY A 11 -9.99 8.58 12.04
CA GLY A 11 -10.79 9.67 12.59
C GLY A 11 -11.14 10.76 11.59
N ARG A 12 -10.44 10.79 10.43
CA ARG A 12 -10.61 11.79 9.37
C ARG A 12 -11.11 11.16 8.08
N THR A 13 -11.81 11.95 7.27
CA THR A 13 -12.16 11.54 5.91
C THR A 13 -10.90 11.49 5.05
N PRO A 14 -10.55 10.32 4.44
CA PRO A 14 -9.29 10.14 3.73
C PRO A 14 -9.39 10.62 2.26
N TYR A 15 -9.50 11.93 2.06
CA TYR A 15 -9.70 12.53 0.73
C TYR A 15 -8.55 12.22 -0.24
N VAL A 16 -7.29 12.20 0.21
CA VAL A 16 -6.14 11.93 -0.64
C VAL A 16 -6.08 10.47 -1.02
N THR A 17 -6.35 9.56 -0.10
CA THR A 17 -6.47 8.12 -0.38
C THR A 17 -7.53 7.86 -1.46
N TRP A 18 -8.72 8.47 -1.31
CA TRP A 18 -9.78 8.34 -2.32
C TRP A 18 -9.41 8.98 -3.65
N ALA A 19 -8.76 10.15 -3.63
CA ALA A 19 -8.30 10.82 -4.85
C ALA A 19 -7.25 9.99 -5.59
N LEU A 20 -6.26 9.41 -4.87
CA LEU A 20 -5.26 8.52 -5.45
C LEU A 20 -5.90 7.28 -6.08
N ILE A 21 -6.86 6.65 -5.40
CA ILE A 21 -7.63 5.52 -5.97
C ILE A 21 -8.35 5.96 -7.25
N ALA A 22 -9.08 7.07 -7.21
CA ALA A 22 -9.84 7.58 -8.35
C ALA A 22 -8.92 7.91 -9.54
N VAL A 23 -7.77 8.55 -9.30
CA VAL A 23 -6.79 8.87 -10.34
C VAL A 23 -6.22 7.59 -10.96
N ASN A 24 -5.83 6.60 -10.17
CA ASN A 24 -5.31 5.32 -10.68
C ASN A 24 -6.35 4.60 -11.55
N VAL A 25 -7.61 4.57 -11.11
CA VAL A 25 -8.71 3.97 -11.89
C VAL A 25 -8.94 4.76 -13.18
N ALA A 26 -9.03 6.09 -13.12
CA ALA A 26 -9.24 6.93 -14.29
C ALA A 26 -8.10 6.80 -15.33
N VAL A 27 -6.85 6.81 -14.86
CA VAL A 27 -5.68 6.59 -15.71
C VAL A 27 -5.75 5.22 -16.37
N PHE A 28 -6.03 4.14 -15.62
CA PHE A 28 -6.15 2.80 -16.16
C PHE A 28 -7.25 2.71 -17.24
N LEU A 29 -8.42 3.26 -16.98
CA LEU A 29 -9.54 3.26 -17.91
C LEU A 29 -9.19 4.02 -19.21
N SER A 30 -8.37 5.07 -19.15
CA SER A 30 -7.99 5.88 -20.33
C SER A 30 -7.18 5.11 -21.37
N TYR A 31 -6.46 4.04 -20.99
CA TYR A 31 -5.68 3.21 -21.90
C TYR A 31 -6.10 1.73 -21.91
N SER A 32 -7.13 1.35 -21.18
CA SER A 32 -7.56 -0.05 -21.04
C SER A 32 -7.87 -0.74 -22.36
N GLN A 33 -8.34 -0.01 -23.36
CA GLN A 33 -8.57 -0.52 -24.71
C GLN A 33 -7.29 -1.00 -25.41
N LEU A 34 -6.10 -0.50 -25.02
CA LEU A 34 -4.82 -0.93 -25.61
C LEU A 34 -4.46 -2.38 -25.24
N PHE A 35 -5.11 -2.98 -24.23
CA PHE A 35 -4.88 -4.39 -23.89
C PHE A 35 -5.32 -5.36 -24.99
N THR A 36 -6.10 -4.91 -25.97
CA THR A 36 -6.46 -5.70 -27.16
C THR A 36 -5.43 -5.60 -28.28
N ASP A 37 -4.46 -4.66 -28.19
CA ASP A 37 -3.37 -4.46 -29.15
C ASP A 37 -2.02 -4.43 -28.42
N PRO A 38 -1.28 -5.56 -28.39
CA PRO A 38 0.00 -5.63 -27.69
C PRO A 38 1.05 -4.65 -28.21
N ALA A 39 1.05 -4.30 -29.50
CA ALA A 39 2.02 -3.37 -30.06
C ALA A 39 1.74 -1.93 -29.58
N ALA A 40 0.48 -1.52 -29.57
CA ALA A 40 0.06 -0.22 -29.06
C ALA A 40 0.32 -0.12 -27.55
N LEU A 41 0.02 -1.16 -26.78
CA LEU A 41 0.28 -1.21 -25.33
C LEU A 41 1.77 -1.11 -25.03
N ASN A 42 2.63 -1.86 -25.75
CA ASN A 42 4.07 -1.79 -25.59
C ASN A 42 4.62 -0.40 -25.90
N SER A 43 4.11 0.24 -26.95
CA SER A 43 4.49 1.62 -27.32
C SER A 43 4.07 2.62 -26.23
N PHE A 44 2.90 2.43 -25.65
CA PHE A 44 2.41 3.23 -24.52
C PHE A 44 3.29 3.06 -23.27
N PHE A 45 3.61 1.82 -22.89
CA PHE A 45 4.49 1.57 -21.75
C PHE A 45 5.92 2.03 -22.01
N ALA A 46 6.46 1.89 -23.23
CA ALA A 46 7.76 2.45 -23.58
C ALA A 46 7.84 3.96 -23.36
N ARG A 47 6.73 4.68 -23.50
CA ARG A 47 6.67 6.13 -23.29
C ARG A 47 6.47 6.55 -21.84
N TYR A 48 5.60 5.86 -21.08
CA TYR A 48 5.11 6.32 -19.78
C TYR A 48 5.52 5.47 -18.58
N ALA A 49 5.96 4.23 -18.80
CA ALA A 49 6.48 3.36 -17.76
C ALA A 49 7.92 3.72 -17.42
N LEU A 50 8.34 3.40 -16.20
CA LEU A 50 9.74 3.51 -15.79
C LEU A 50 10.55 2.38 -16.44
N ILE A 51 11.53 2.74 -17.26
CA ILE A 51 12.50 1.79 -17.84
C ILE A 51 13.88 2.17 -17.30
N PRO A 52 14.53 1.34 -16.45
CA PRO A 52 15.79 1.67 -15.82
C PRO A 52 16.89 2.06 -16.80
N ALA A 53 17.03 1.35 -17.92
CA ALA A 53 18.02 1.66 -18.95
C ALA A 53 17.85 3.06 -19.56
N ARG A 54 16.63 3.59 -19.65
CA ARG A 54 16.39 4.97 -20.11
C ARG A 54 16.88 5.99 -19.10
N LEU A 55 16.67 5.74 -17.80
CA LEU A 55 17.21 6.61 -16.75
C LEU A 55 18.73 6.62 -16.77
N SER A 56 19.37 5.45 -16.99
CA SER A 56 20.83 5.34 -17.17
C SER A 56 21.35 6.14 -18.35
N ALA A 57 20.56 6.25 -19.41
CA ALA A 57 20.86 7.07 -20.59
C ALA A 57 20.56 8.57 -20.43
N GLY A 58 20.08 8.99 -19.25
CA GLY A 58 19.74 10.39 -18.98
C GLY A 58 18.37 10.83 -19.53
N ASP A 59 17.47 9.88 -19.80
CA ASP A 59 16.13 10.13 -20.32
C ASP A 59 15.04 9.55 -19.42
N GLY A 60 13.81 10.02 -19.59
CA GLY A 60 12.63 9.43 -18.95
C GLY A 60 12.44 9.77 -17.48
N TYR A 61 13.03 10.82 -16.93
CA TYR A 61 12.91 11.18 -15.52
C TYR A 61 11.46 11.33 -15.02
N LEU A 62 10.57 11.86 -15.87
CA LEU A 62 9.15 11.98 -15.53
C LEU A 62 8.46 10.61 -15.38
N THR A 63 9.02 9.55 -15.98
CA THR A 63 8.44 8.21 -15.86
C THR A 63 8.55 7.64 -14.45
N VAL A 64 9.41 8.17 -13.59
CA VAL A 64 9.44 7.87 -12.15
C VAL A 64 8.09 8.17 -11.51
N LEU A 65 7.43 9.26 -11.91
CA LEU A 65 6.10 9.63 -11.40
C LEU A 65 4.98 8.98 -12.20
N THR A 66 5.02 9.01 -13.54
CA THR A 66 3.91 8.49 -14.37
C THR A 66 3.72 6.99 -14.18
N SER A 67 4.80 6.22 -14.02
CA SER A 67 4.74 4.78 -13.80
C SER A 67 3.96 4.37 -12.56
N MET A 68 3.91 5.24 -11.52
CA MET A 68 3.18 5.00 -10.28
C MET A 68 1.66 4.93 -10.48
N PHE A 69 1.15 5.42 -11.62
CA PHE A 69 -0.29 5.45 -11.93
C PHE A 69 -0.68 4.48 -13.05
N LEU A 70 0.28 3.76 -13.61
CA LEU A 70 0.04 2.76 -14.65
C LEU A 70 -0.09 1.36 -14.05
N HIS A 71 -0.87 0.49 -14.70
CA HIS A 71 -1.07 -0.89 -14.23
C HIS A 71 -1.08 -1.87 -15.39
N GLY A 72 -0.44 -3.02 -15.20
CA GLY A 72 -0.33 -4.07 -16.21
C GLY A 72 -1.58 -4.94 -16.40
N GLY A 73 -2.70 -4.61 -15.72
CA GLY A 73 -3.97 -5.32 -15.83
C GLY A 73 -4.93 -5.04 -14.68
N ILE A 74 -6.19 -5.47 -14.84
CA ILE A 74 -7.27 -5.18 -13.88
C ILE A 74 -7.00 -5.78 -12.48
N MET A 75 -6.41 -6.97 -12.41
CA MET A 75 -6.09 -7.61 -11.12
C MET A 75 -4.94 -6.87 -10.42
N HIS A 76 -3.97 -6.35 -11.19
CA HIS A 76 -2.90 -5.53 -10.66
C HIS A 76 -3.43 -4.21 -10.09
N LEU A 77 -4.32 -3.52 -10.82
CA LEU A 77 -5.01 -2.33 -10.32
C LEU A 77 -5.82 -2.65 -9.07
N GLY A 78 -6.68 -3.66 -9.12
CA GLY A 78 -7.55 -4.04 -8.01
C GLY A 78 -6.79 -4.38 -6.73
N GLY A 79 -5.69 -5.12 -6.85
CA GLY A 79 -4.81 -5.42 -5.73
C GLY A 79 -4.20 -4.16 -5.12
N ASN A 80 -3.66 -3.27 -5.95
CA ASN A 80 -3.11 -2.00 -5.48
C ASN A 80 -4.16 -1.12 -4.77
N MET A 81 -5.33 -0.98 -5.35
CA MET A 81 -6.40 -0.16 -4.76
C MET A 81 -6.90 -0.75 -3.44
N LEU A 82 -6.98 -2.08 -3.33
CA LEU A 82 -7.33 -2.75 -2.08
C LEU A 82 -6.34 -2.43 -0.95
N PHE A 83 -5.04 -2.57 -1.22
CA PHE A 83 -4.02 -2.28 -0.20
C PHE A 83 -3.98 -0.79 0.16
N LEU A 84 -4.13 0.10 -0.82
CA LEU A 84 -4.20 1.53 -0.57
C LEU A 84 -5.45 1.90 0.26
N TRP A 85 -6.58 1.26 -0.02
CA TRP A 85 -7.82 1.43 0.75
C TRP A 85 -7.67 1.00 2.20
N ILE A 86 -7.00 -0.14 2.46
CA ILE A 86 -6.87 -0.72 3.82
C ILE A 86 -5.90 0.07 4.70
N PHE A 87 -4.79 0.58 4.13
CA PHE A 87 -3.70 1.15 4.92
C PHE A 87 -3.54 2.66 4.73
N GLY A 88 -4.10 3.21 3.64
CA GLY A 88 -3.89 4.61 3.27
C GLY A 88 -4.60 5.59 4.19
N ASP A 89 -5.83 5.30 4.59
CA ASP A 89 -6.65 6.18 5.42
C ASP A 89 -6.04 6.44 6.80
N ASN A 90 -5.46 5.43 7.43
CA ASN A 90 -4.79 5.57 8.73
C ASN A 90 -3.50 6.39 8.63
N MET A 91 -2.74 6.20 7.56
CA MET A 91 -1.53 7.00 7.33
C MET A 91 -1.87 8.45 7.00
N GLU A 92 -2.96 8.67 6.26
CA GLU A 92 -3.48 10.01 5.97
C GLU A 92 -4.02 10.69 7.24
N ASP A 93 -4.68 9.94 8.13
CA ASP A 93 -5.17 10.45 9.41
C ASP A 93 -4.03 10.98 10.27
N GLU A 94 -2.94 10.23 10.38
CA GLU A 94 -1.78 10.61 11.17
C GLU A 94 -0.91 11.69 10.53
N MET A 95 -0.74 11.69 9.22
CA MET A 95 0.14 12.63 8.51
C MET A 95 -0.59 13.90 8.07
N GLY A 96 -1.93 13.87 8.01
CA GLY A 96 -2.76 14.86 7.35
C GLY A 96 -2.68 14.75 5.81
N HIS A 97 -3.64 15.33 5.11
CA HIS A 97 -3.79 15.20 3.65
C HIS A 97 -2.53 15.52 2.85
N GLY A 98 -1.94 16.71 3.07
CA GLY A 98 -0.73 17.12 2.33
C GLY A 98 0.52 16.31 2.70
N GLY A 99 0.67 15.96 3.99
CA GLY A 99 1.76 15.13 4.48
C GLY A 99 1.70 13.72 3.89
N PHE A 100 0.52 13.13 3.84
CA PHE A 100 0.31 11.80 3.25
C PHE A 100 0.57 11.77 1.74
N LEU A 101 0.10 12.78 1.00
CA LEU A 101 0.39 12.86 -0.45
C LEU A 101 1.89 12.92 -0.72
N LEU A 102 2.61 13.79 0.00
CA LEU A 102 4.06 13.89 -0.12
C LEU A 102 4.76 12.58 0.26
N PHE A 103 4.34 11.97 1.36
CA PHE A 103 4.84 10.68 1.82
C PHE A 103 4.65 9.58 0.76
N TYR A 104 3.46 9.49 0.16
CA TYR A 104 3.14 8.53 -0.89
C TYR A 104 4.04 8.70 -2.13
N LEU A 105 4.17 9.94 -2.62
CA LEU A 105 5.01 10.24 -3.78
C LEU A 105 6.49 9.96 -3.51
N LEU A 106 7.02 10.37 -2.36
CA LEU A 106 8.41 10.11 -1.98
C LEU A 106 8.69 8.61 -1.78
N SER A 107 7.73 7.86 -1.24
CA SER A 107 7.83 6.39 -1.14
C SER A 107 7.91 5.74 -2.51
N GLY A 108 7.11 6.21 -3.47
CA GLY A 108 7.17 5.74 -4.86
C GLY A 108 8.47 6.09 -5.57
N ILE A 109 9.01 7.28 -5.33
CA ILE A 109 10.35 7.67 -5.84
C ILE A 109 11.42 6.76 -5.21
N GLY A 110 11.37 6.51 -3.90
CA GLY A 110 12.29 5.58 -3.22
C GLY A 110 12.22 4.16 -3.80
N ALA A 111 11.01 3.68 -4.11
CA ALA A 111 10.81 2.40 -4.79
C ALA A 111 11.44 2.36 -6.18
N ALA A 112 11.22 3.41 -6.97
CA ALA A 112 11.80 3.55 -8.31
C ALA A 112 13.33 3.55 -8.27
N LEU A 113 13.93 4.28 -7.32
CA LEU A 113 15.37 4.33 -7.13
C LEU A 113 15.95 2.96 -6.69
N ALA A 114 15.25 2.22 -5.84
CA ALA A 114 15.68 0.88 -5.43
C ALA A 114 15.67 -0.10 -6.60
N GLN A 115 14.62 -0.09 -7.43
CA GLN A 115 14.55 -0.92 -8.64
C GLN A 115 15.63 -0.52 -9.66
N PHE A 116 15.83 0.78 -9.86
CA PHE A 116 16.88 1.29 -10.72
C PHE A 116 18.27 0.85 -10.24
N ALA A 117 18.56 0.95 -8.95
CA ALA A 117 19.84 0.52 -8.38
C ALA A 117 20.07 -0.97 -8.51
N ALA A 118 19.03 -1.81 -8.41
CA ALA A 118 19.12 -3.26 -8.58
C ALA A 118 19.37 -3.68 -10.04
N ALA A 119 18.83 -2.95 -11.02
CA ALA A 119 18.91 -3.32 -12.44
C ALA A 119 19.00 -2.09 -13.36
N PRO A 120 20.09 -1.30 -13.33
CA PRO A 120 20.17 -0.04 -14.07
C PRO A 120 20.17 -0.21 -15.59
N GLY A 121 20.51 -1.40 -16.10
CA GLY A 121 20.49 -1.74 -17.53
C GLY A 121 19.20 -2.42 -17.99
N SER A 122 18.23 -2.65 -17.13
CA SER A 122 17.01 -3.36 -17.51
C SER A 122 16.14 -2.54 -18.48
N MET A 123 15.70 -3.20 -19.54
CA MET A 123 14.75 -2.68 -20.52
C MET A 123 13.29 -3.00 -20.15
N VAL A 124 13.06 -3.71 -19.05
CA VAL A 124 11.71 -4.10 -18.62
C VAL A 124 10.95 -2.88 -18.09
N PRO A 125 9.78 -2.55 -18.67
CA PRO A 125 8.95 -1.47 -18.18
C PRO A 125 8.39 -1.80 -16.78
N MET A 126 8.63 -0.92 -15.81
CA MET A 126 8.03 -1.00 -14.48
C MET A 126 6.81 -0.09 -14.41
N VAL A 127 5.69 -0.64 -13.95
CA VAL A 127 4.41 0.06 -13.74
C VAL A 127 3.78 -0.39 -12.43
N GLY A 128 3.05 0.50 -11.78
CA GLY A 128 2.23 0.19 -10.61
C GLY A 128 2.41 1.17 -9.46
N ALA A 129 1.32 1.41 -8.76
CA ALA A 129 1.30 2.15 -7.50
C ALA A 129 1.99 1.38 -6.37
N SER A 130 2.30 0.10 -6.59
CA SER A 130 2.68 -0.86 -5.55
C SER A 130 3.94 -0.50 -4.77
N GLY A 131 4.91 0.19 -5.40
CA GLY A 131 6.08 0.69 -4.72
C GLY A 131 5.75 1.78 -3.67
N ALA A 132 4.90 2.74 -4.03
CA ALA A 132 4.41 3.75 -3.10
C ALA A 132 3.53 3.14 -2.00
N ILE A 133 2.67 2.19 -2.35
CA ILE A 133 1.80 1.43 -1.42
C ILE A 133 2.65 0.58 -0.47
N ALA A 134 3.74 -0.01 -0.95
CA ALA A 134 4.71 -0.67 -0.08
C ALA A 134 5.25 0.30 0.99
N GLY A 135 5.51 1.55 0.61
CA GLY A 135 5.86 2.60 1.55
C GLY A 135 4.76 2.90 2.56
N VAL A 136 3.51 2.95 2.13
CA VAL A 136 2.34 3.09 3.03
C VAL A 136 2.32 1.95 4.04
N MET A 137 2.54 0.70 3.61
CA MET A 137 2.63 -0.46 4.48
C MET A 137 3.82 -0.41 5.44
N GLY A 138 4.99 0.08 4.99
CA GLY A 138 6.17 0.28 5.84
C GLY A 138 5.94 1.30 6.94
N GLY A 139 5.33 2.43 6.60
CA GLY A 139 4.92 3.45 7.58
C GLY A 139 3.85 2.95 8.55
N TYR A 140 2.86 2.21 8.05
CA TYR A 140 1.82 1.58 8.87
C TYR A 140 2.41 0.59 9.88
N LEU A 141 3.39 -0.22 9.44
CA LEU A 141 4.09 -1.15 10.33
C LEU A 141 4.81 -0.41 11.48
N LEU A 142 5.41 0.74 11.20
CA LEU A 142 6.06 1.55 12.22
C LEU A 142 5.06 2.15 13.22
N LEU A 143 3.92 2.65 12.75
CA LEU A 143 2.96 3.34 13.62
C LEU A 143 2.05 2.36 14.37
N PHE A 144 1.59 1.30 13.69
CA PHE A 144 0.54 0.40 14.19
C PHE A 144 0.91 -1.09 14.11
N PRO A 145 2.07 -1.53 14.63
CA PRO A 145 2.56 -2.90 14.44
C PRO A 145 1.60 -3.98 14.94
N LYS A 146 0.79 -3.70 15.95
CA LYS A 146 -0.17 -4.65 16.54
C LYS A 146 -1.62 -4.42 16.13
N ALA A 147 -1.89 -3.48 15.21
CA ALA A 147 -3.21 -3.37 14.59
C ALA A 147 -3.59 -4.71 13.95
N ARG A 148 -4.85 -5.12 14.09
CA ARG A 148 -5.32 -6.37 13.49
C ARG A 148 -5.75 -6.13 12.05
N VAL A 149 -5.35 -7.05 11.18
CA VAL A 149 -5.76 -7.08 9.76
C VAL A 149 -6.46 -8.40 9.52
N ASP A 150 -7.69 -8.35 9.03
CA ASP A 150 -8.45 -9.53 8.63
C ASP A 150 -7.88 -10.07 7.32
N ILE A 151 -7.37 -11.30 7.35
CA ILE A 151 -6.82 -11.99 6.18
C ILE A 151 -7.77 -13.10 5.77
N LEU A 152 -8.20 -13.05 4.50
CA LEU A 152 -8.91 -14.14 3.88
C LEU A 152 -7.92 -15.24 3.48
N PHE A 153 -8.07 -16.38 4.12
CA PHE A 153 -7.38 -17.61 3.75
C PHE A 153 -8.31 -18.47 2.90
N ILE A 154 -7.84 -18.83 1.70
CA ILE A 154 -8.56 -19.70 0.78
C ILE A 154 -7.77 -20.99 0.66
N PHE A 155 -8.36 -22.10 1.07
CA PHE A 155 -7.79 -23.43 0.87
C PHE A 155 -8.81 -24.32 0.14
N ILE A 156 -8.60 -24.46 -1.17
CA ILE A 156 -9.50 -25.17 -2.10
C ILE A 156 -10.93 -24.58 -2.01
N VAL A 157 -11.83 -25.20 -1.24
CA VAL A 157 -13.24 -24.77 -1.06
C VAL A 157 -13.51 -24.17 0.33
N PHE A 158 -12.51 -24.11 1.20
CA PHE A 158 -12.64 -23.57 2.54
C PHE A 158 -12.18 -22.11 2.58
N PHE A 159 -13.07 -21.24 3.07
CA PHE A 159 -12.80 -19.82 3.24
C PHE A 159 -12.81 -19.52 4.74
N ARG A 160 -11.73 -18.92 5.24
CA ARG A 160 -11.69 -18.52 6.64
C ARG A 160 -11.00 -17.16 6.78
N ILE A 161 -11.57 -16.30 7.62
CA ILE A 161 -11.00 -15.00 7.95
C ILE A 161 -10.33 -15.10 9.31
N PHE A 162 -9.07 -14.67 9.36
CA PHE A 162 -8.29 -14.61 10.61
C PHE A 162 -7.80 -13.18 10.82
N PRO A 163 -8.04 -12.59 11.99
CA PRO A 163 -7.40 -11.34 12.38
C PRO A 163 -5.95 -11.61 12.76
N VAL A 164 -5.03 -11.04 12.01
CA VAL A 164 -3.58 -11.21 12.21
C VAL A 164 -2.96 -9.85 12.55
N PRO A 165 -2.01 -9.75 13.49
CA PRO A 165 -1.30 -8.51 13.75
C PRO A 165 -0.57 -8.01 12.49
N ALA A 166 -0.57 -6.69 12.27
CA ALA A 166 0.04 -6.09 11.09
C ALA A 166 1.52 -6.47 10.92
N TRP A 167 2.29 -6.55 12.03
CA TRP A 167 3.69 -6.94 11.96
C TRP A 167 3.92 -8.34 11.39
N VAL A 168 2.99 -9.29 11.65
CA VAL A 168 3.07 -10.65 11.08
C VAL A 168 2.81 -10.61 9.58
N MET A 169 1.68 -10.02 9.18
CA MET A 169 1.29 -9.95 7.77
C MET A 169 2.29 -9.17 6.94
N LEU A 170 2.62 -7.95 7.36
CA LEU A 170 3.52 -7.06 6.62
C LEU A 170 4.97 -7.55 6.66
N GLY A 171 5.41 -8.16 7.77
CA GLY A 171 6.72 -8.77 7.89
C GLY A 171 6.89 -9.97 6.95
N ILE A 172 5.90 -10.87 6.87
CA ILE A 172 5.90 -11.98 5.93
C ILE A 172 5.87 -11.45 4.49
N TRP A 173 4.99 -10.46 4.20
CA TRP A 173 4.90 -9.87 2.87
C TRP A 173 6.24 -9.25 2.44
N PHE A 174 6.86 -8.45 3.31
CA PHE A 174 8.17 -7.84 3.05
C PHE A 174 9.27 -8.89 2.87
N GLY A 175 9.30 -9.91 3.74
CA GLY A 175 10.25 -11.02 3.61
C GLY A 175 10.14 -11.72 2.26
N LEU A 176 8.91 -12.00 1.80
CA LEU A 176 8.68 -12.60 0.48
C LEU A 176 9.15 -11.67 -0.67
N GLN A 177 8.97 -10.34 -0.57
CA GLN A 177 9.52 -9.43 -1.58
C GLN A 177 11.05 -9.50 -1.63
N PHE A 178 11.70 -9.49 -0.46
CA PHE A 178 13.15 -9.52 -0.38
C PHE A 178 13.73 -10.84 -0.91
N PHE A 179 13.24 -11.99 -0.44
CA PHE A 179 13.74 -13.30 -0.88
C PHE A 179 13.44 -13.59 -2.35
N ASN A 180 12.26 -13.23 -2.84
CA ASN A 180 11.93 -13.38 -4.25
C ASN A 180 12.78 -12.44 -5.12
N GLY A 181 13.11 -11.24 -4.63
CA GLY A 181 13.96 -10.29 -5.33
C GLY A 181 15.39 -10.82 -5.54
N ILE A 182 15.95 -11.57 -4.57
CA ILE A 182 17.28 -12.19 -4.70
C ILE A 182 17.29 -13.24 -5.81
N GLY A 183 16.21 -14.02 -5.98
CA GLY A 183 16.09 -15.06 -6.97
C GLY A 183 15.51 -14.65 -8.32
N ALA A 184 15.07 -13.39 -8.46
CA ALA A 184 14.38 -12.93 -9.66
C ALA A 184 15.36 -12.65 -10.81
N ASP A 185 14.96 -13.07 -12.01
CA ASP A 185 15.58 -12.55 -13.24
C ASP A 185 15.02 -11.15 -13.52
N LEU A 186 15.85 -10.15 -13.29
CA LEU A 186 15.47 -8.73 -13.42
C LEU A 186 15.19 -8.30 -14.87
N ASN A 187 15.47 -9.15 -15.85
CA ASN A 187 15.23 -8.94 -17.28
C ASN A 187 14.06 -9.76 -17.83
N ALA A 188 13.49 -10.67 -17.06
CA ALA A 188 12.36 -11.50 -17.50
C ALA A 188 10.99 -10.83 -17.36
N GLY A 189 10.91 -9.67 -16.70
CA GLY A 189 9.65 -9.01 -16.37
C GLY A 189 8.98 -9.64 -15.14
N GLY A 190 7.73 -9.23 -14.86
CA GLY A 190 6.97 -9.71 -13.71
C GLY A 190 6.93 -8.73 -12.54
N VAL A 191 7.04 -9.22 -11.31
CA VAL A 191 6.94 -8.39 -10.11
C VAL A 191 8.26 -7.65 -9.85
N ALA A 192 8.18 -6.33 -9.67
CA ALA A 192 9.32 -5.49 -9.33
C ALA A 192 9.62 -5.58 -7.81
N TYR A 193 10.17 -6.72 -7.38
CA TYR A 193 10.41 -7.02 -5.97
C TYR A 193 11.28 -5.99 -5.27
N TRP A 194 12.31 -5.47 -5.93
CA TRP A 194 13.19 -4.45 -5.36
C TRP A 194 12.51 -3.10 -5.22
N ALA A 195 11.57 -2.76 -6.12
CA ALA A 195 10.72 -1.59 -5.94
C ALA A 195 9.83 -1.74 -4.70
N HIS A 196 9.26 -2.92 -4.47
CA HIS A 196 8.45 -3.18 -3.29
C HIS A 196 9.29 -3.10 -2.00
N ALA A 197 10.44 -3.78 -1.95
CA ALA A 197 11.31 -3.75 -0.79
C ALA A 197 11.85 -2.34 -0.51
N GLY A 198 12.29 -1.63 -1.55
CA GLY A 198 12.79 -0.26 -1.45
C GLY A 198 11.70 0.72 -1.03
N GLY A 199 10.52 0.62 -1.59
CA GLY A 199 9.37 1.43 -1.21
C GLY A 199 8.97 1.23 0.25
N PHE A 200 8.93 -0.01 0.72
CA PHE A 200 8.63 -0.36 2.10
C PHE A 200 9.63 0.27 3.08
N ILE A 201 10.93 0.12 2.80
CA ILE A 201 11.99 0.71 3.62
C ILE A 201 11.92 2.24 3.57
N ALA A 202 11.75 2.83 2.38
CA ALA A 202 11.61 4.28 2.23
C ALA A 202 10.43 4.80 3.06
N GLY A 203 9.28 4.15 2.98
CA GLY A 203 8.10 4.55 3.74
C GLY A 203 8.28 4.42 5.25
N LEU A 204 8.93 3.34 5.72
CA LEU A 204 9.28 3.20 7.13
C LEU A 204 10.16 4.36 7.62
N LEU A 205 11.17 4.75 6.84
CA LEU A 205 12.06 5.86 7.17
C LEU A 205 11.34 7.21 7.08
N LEU A 206 10.53 7.44 6.06
CA LEU A 206 9.75 8.66 5.87
C LEU A 206 8.65 8.83 6.93
N ALA A 207 8.19 7.76 7.56
CA ALA A 207 7.24 7.82 8.67
C ALA A 207 7.89 8.18 10.02
N LEU A 208 9.22 8.13 10.15
CA LEU A 208 9.92 8.46 11.41
C LEU A 208 9.61 9.86 11.98
N PRO A 209 9.49 10.94 11.17
CA PRO A 209 9.09 12.24 11.70
C PRO A 209 7.69 12.20 12.34
N THR A 210 6.73 11.52 11.70
CA THR A 210 5.39 11.34 12.25
C THR A 210 5.43 10.50 13.54
N PHE A 211 6.16 9.40 13.56
CA PHE A 211 6.35 8.57 14.74
C PHE A 211 6.96 9.39 15.91
N ARG A 212 7.97 10.23 15.65
CA ARG A 212 8.57 11.11 16.65
C ARG A 212 7.57 12.15 17.17
N ARG A 213 6.78 12.75 16.28
CA ARG A 213 5.72 13.71 16.64
C ARG A 213 4.66 13.10 17.56
N LEU A 214 4.31 11.83 17.35
CA LEU A 214 3.38 11.07 18.19
C LEU A 214 3.98 10.68 19.55
N GLY A 215 5.28 10.85 19.75
CA GLY A 215 6.00 10.54 20.99
C GLY A 215 7.02 9.41 20.88
N GLY A 216 7.24 8.86 19.69
CA GLY A 216 8.26 7.83 19.45
C GLY A 216 8.03 6.58 20.30
N ILE A 217 9.04 6.18 21.08
CA ILE A 217 8.94 5.01 21.97
C ILE A 217 7.86 5.20 23.04
N ALA A 218 7.62 6.43 23.52
CA ALA A 218 6.56 6.71 24.47
C ALA A 218 5.17 6.50 23.87
N PHE A 219 4.99 6.75 22.56
CA PHE A 219 3.79 6.40 21.83
C PHE A 219 3.55 4.88 21.86
N TRP A 220 4.54 4.07 21.53
CA TRP A 220 4.43 2.62 21.62
C TRP A 220 4.19 2.11 23.04
N ASN A 221 4.82 2.71 24.05
CA ASN A 221 4.60 2.34 25.46
C ASN A 221 3.16 2.62 25.90
N ARG A 222 2.59 3.75 25.46
CA ARG A 222 1.20 4.13 25.76
C ARG A 222 0.18 3.24 25.02
N THR A 223 0.41 3.01 23.75
CA THR A 223 -0.52 2.27 22.88
C THR A 223 -0.26 0.76 22.88
N HIS A 224 0.90 0.32 23.41
CA HIS A 224 1.41 -1.04 23.27
C HIS A 224 1.51 -1.52 21.82
N GLY A 225 1.68 -0.57 20.85
CA GLY A 225 1.72 -0.83 19.42
C GLY A 225 0.36 -1.10 18.77
N HIS A 226 -0.72 -0.88 19.52
CA HIS A 226 -2.09 -0.90 19.00
C HIS A 226 -2.50 0.49 18.51
N PRO A 227 -3.56 0.59 17.68
CA PRO A 227 -4.16 1.87 17.34
C PRO A 227 -4.58 2.65 18.59
N ASP A 228 -4.32 3.97 18.59
CA ASP A 228 -4.69 4.88 19.69
C ASP A 228 -6.13 5.38 19.49
N HIS A 229 -7.10 4.49 19.66
CA HIS A 229 -8.51 4.88 19.60
C HIS A 229 -9.00 5.27 20.97
N PRO A 230 -9.82 6.32 21.10
CA PRO A 230 -10.58 6.52 22.30
C PRO A 230 -11.42 5.27 22.53
N ALA A 231 -11.26 4.63 23.68
CA ALA A 231 -12.09 3.48 24.06
C ALA A 231 -13.56 3.84 23.78
N ALA A 232 -14.23 3.02 22.96
CA ALA A 232 -15.63 3.24 22.66
C ALA A 232 -16.40 3.29 23.98
N GLN A 233 -16.72 4.47 24.46
CA GLN A 233 -17.51 4.67 25.67
C GLN A 233 -18.95 4.36 25.31
N TYR A 234 -19.33 3.10 25.42
CA TYR A 234 -20.73 2.71 25.35
C TYR A 234 -21.46 3.29 26.55
N ARG A 235 -22.10 4.45 26.40
CA ARG A 235 -23.11 4.88 27.35
C ARG A 235 -24.36 4.03 27.10
N PHE A 236 -24.58 3.06 27.98
CA PHE A 236 -25.89 2.40 28.02
C PHE A 236 -26.93 3.43 28.40
N SER A 237 -27.66 3.98 27.42
CA SER A 237 -28.87 4.71 27.70
C SER A 237 -29.93 3.72 28.16
N ARG A 238 -30.66 4.04 29.26
CA ARG A 238 -31.84 3.25 29.63
C ARG A 238 -32.79 3.26 28.45
N SER A 239 -32.99 2.09 27.83
CA SER A 239 -33.96 1.96 26.75
C SER A 239 -35.36 1.93 27.37
N ASN A 240 -36.31 2.69 26.79
CA ASN A 240 -37.73 2.61 27.15
C ASN A 240 -38.44 1.40 26.53
N VAL A 241 -37.67 0.41 26.02
CA VAL A 241 -38.25 -0.82 25.50
C VAL A 241 -38.77 -1.66 26.66
N PRO A 242 -40.08 -1.97 26.72
CA PRO A 242 -40.67 -2.76 27.78
C PRO A 242 -40.04 -4.17 27.82
N VAL A 243 -39.52 -4.56 28.98
CA VAL A 243 -39.03 -5.94 29.17
C VAL A 243 -40.23 -6.84 29.41
N VAL A 244 -40.58 -7.66 28.44
CA VAL A 244 -41.60 -8.69 28.61
C VAL A 244 -41.03 -9.84 29.44
N ARG A 245 -41.37 -9.87 30.74
CA ARG A 245 -41.08 -11.04 31.59
C ARG A 245 -42.07 -12.12 31.23
N ARG A 246 -41.62 -13.21 30.60
CA ARG A 246 -42.44 -14.46 30.53
C ARG A 246 -42.65 -14.94 31.99
N ARG A 247 -43.90 -14.95 32.45
CA ARG A 247 -44.27 -15.71 33.64
C ARG A 247 -44.11 -17.18 33.31
N ARG A 248 -43.32 -17.88 34.10
CA ARG A 248 -43.29 -19.34 34.14
C ARG A 248 -44.51 -19.88 34.88
#